data_43fe1540146a18e4db3f637b2a55a47f
#
_entry.id   43fe1540146a18e4db3f637b2a55a47f
#
_cell.length_a   1.000
_cell.length_b   1.000
_cell.length_c   1.000
_cell.angle_alpha   90.00
_cell.angle_beta   90.00
_cell.angle_gamma   90.00
#
_symmetry.space_group_name_H-M   'P 1'
#
loop_
_entity.id
_entity.type
_entity.pdbx_description
1 polymer ?
#
loop_
_entity_poly.entity_id
_entity_poly.type
_entity_poly.pdbx_seq_one_letter_code
_entity_poly.pdbx_strand_id
1 'polypeptide(L)'
;MKTMQFAPTRRSFMTGIGAFGLSLGAFGVDLAPQDAFKGKIAGRRLKIAAIGCGGMGRGATESLISAGCDLVAICDIDPSMFDYWEKKYPGIPKFTDYRKMLKAMGDKFEAVQVGTPDHTHAYISIDCMNAGKHVYVQKPLARTVEECELMLKTSLRTRRVVQMGNQGHPGVWRYKALRDAGVWGEIKEIYSWSDRPIWPQGMKEYAKPEPVPSHFAPDSWDCWCGPSADHGYSSAYHRFKWRGWWDYGCGAIGDMAVHNADPAFWTFALGLPTKVQADTFGEGPVGVAYPKKSRIEMDFAANQWIPNGIKLVWTDGGIKPDMKSIAGLEAYAADYAAAEEARKAKKAKKAGKPYTPPAKVDPLVPGNGLIIVGTKATTIGGSHAAHPVCIAGDKAAVAAAIAKGDAASKYSHYREFVEACLANDLEKCGSKLSYAAPLTEALLIGCVALRYPGEALAFDAKKMCFSNNTAANAFLKAPKRGAWDFARL
;
A
#
# COMPACT_ATOMS: atom_id res chain seq x y z
N MET A 1 45.57 -15.27 5.76
CA MET A 1 44.18 -15.58 5.37
C MET A 1 43.48 -14.26 5.16
N LYS A 2 43.26 -13.85 3.89
CA LYS A 2 42.54 -12.62 3.53
C LYS A 2 41.08 -12.99 3.42
N THR A 3 40.26 -12.49 4.33
CA THR A 3 38.78 -12.55 4.23
C THR A 3 38.33 -11.66 3.09
N MET A 4 37.92 -12.26 1.99
CA MET A 4 37.24 -11.58 0.90
C MET A 4 35.82 -11.22 1.41
N GLN A 5 35.60 -9.96 1.67
CA GLN A 5 34.25 -9.41 1.81
C GLN A 5 33.62 -9.34 0.42
N PHE A 6 32.72 -10.27 0.11
CA PHE A 6 31.82 -10.17 -1.04
C PHE A 6 30.69 -9.22 -0.69
N ALA A 7 30.79 -7.96 -1.12
CA ALA A 7 29.62 -7.12 -1.23
C ALA A 7 28.83 -7.59 -2.47
N PRO A 8 27.56 -7.98 -2.33
CA PRO A 8 26.77 -8.38 -3.49
C PRO A 8 26.58 -7.19 -4.43
N THR A 9 26.96 -7.35 -5.69
CA THR A 9 26.70 -6.34 -6.71
C THR A 9 25.19 -6.30 -7.03
N ARG A 10 24.67 -5.15 -7.50
CA ARG A 10 23.29 -4.99 -7.96
C ARG A 10 22.83 -6.13 -8.89
N ARG A 11 23.75 -6.65 -9.70
CA ARG A 11 23.52 -7.74 -10.64
C ARG A 11 23.27 -9.08 -9.93
N SER A 12 24.02 -9.42 -8.89
CA SER A 12 23.77 -10.65 -8.10
C SER A 12 22.52 -10.54 -7.24
N PHE A 13 22.16 -9.34 -6.78
CA PHE A 13 20.93 -9.09 -6.06
C PHE A 13 19.71 -9.23 -7.00
N MET A 14 19.76 -8.63 -8.20
CA MET A 14 18.69 -8.73 -9.20
C MET A 14 18.58 -10.14 -9.78
N THR A 15 19.68 -10.89 -9.90
CA THR A 15 19.64 -12.31 -10.27
C THR A 15 18.97 -13.13 -9.16
N GLY A 16 19.17 -12.77 -7.90
CA GLY A 16 18.47 -13.35 -6.76
C GLY A 16 16.97 -13.03 -6.77
N ILE A 17 16.58 -11.77 -7.06
CA ILE A 17 15.17 -11.34 -7.18
C ILE A 17 14.55 -11.91 -8.47
N GLY A 18 15.27 -11.93 -9.59
CA GLY A 18 14.82 -12.56 -10.83
C GLY A 18 14.66 -14.07 -10.68
N ALA A 19 15.54 -14.74 -9.95
CA ALA A 19 15.39 -16.14 -9.55
C ALA A 19 14.27 -16.34 -8.53
N PHE A 20 14.05 -15.39 -7.61
CA PHE A 20 12.91 -15.42 -6.68
C PHE A 20 11.59 -15.08 -7.39
N GLY A 21 11.56 -14.15 -8.32
CA GLY A 21 10.37 -13.90 -9.17
C GLY A 21 10.05 -15.09 -10.09
N LEU A 22 11.05 -15.77 -10.61
CA LEU A 22 10.91 -17.03 -11.36
C LEU A 22 10.64 -18.23 -10.42
N SER A 23 11.09 -18.20 -9.17
CA SER A 23 10.86 -19.28 -8.19
C SER A 23 9.52 -19.20 -7.49
N LEU A 24 8.81 -18.07 -7.47
CA LEU A 24 7.39 -18.03 -7.12
C LEU A 24 6.52 -18.87 -8.08
N GLY A 25 7.02 -19.14 -9.29
CA GLY A 25 6.42 -20.10 -10.24
C GLY A 25 7.01 -21.51 -10.18
N ALA A 26 8.25 -21.68 -9.71
CA ALA A 26 8.96 -22.98 -9.69
C ALA A 26 8.97 -23.67 -8.31
N PHE A 27 8.86 -22.93 -7.24
CA PHE A 27 8.45 -23.44 -5.94
C PHE A 27 6.96 -23.18 -5.82
N GLY A 28 6.17 -24.18 -6.17
CA GLY A 28 4.84 -24.37 -5.62
C GLY A 28 5.01 -24.47 -4.09
N VAL A 29 5.30 -23.38 -3.44
CA VAL A 29 5.01 -23.20 -2.03
C VAL A 29 3.50 -23.08 -2.00
N ASP A 30 2.87 -24.23 -2.10
CA ASP A 30 1.54 -24.46 -1.59
C ASP A 30 1.65 -24.23 -0.08
N LEU A 31 1.72 -22.96 0.31
CA LEU A 31 1.45 -22.57 1.68
C LEU A 31 -0.02 -22.89 1.86
N ALA A 32 -0.26 -24.13 2.26
CA ALA A 32 -1.56 -24.49 2.80
C ALA A 32 -1.83 -23.48 3.91
N PRO A 33 -2.78 -22.54 3.73
CA PRO A 33 -2.92 -21.38 4.60
C PRO A 33 -3.19 -21.76 6.06
N GLN A 34 -3.67 -22.96 6.27
CA GLN A 34 -4.05 -23.49 7.59
C GLN A 34 -2.88 -24.04 8.38
N ASP A 35 -1.85 -24.59 7.77
CA ASP A 35 -0.78 -25.27 8.50
C ASP A 35 0.39 -24.33 8.85
N ALA A 36 0.62 -23.30 8.04
CA ALA A 36 1.64 -22.29 8.32
C ALA A 36 1.36 -21.46 9.59
N PHE A 37 0.09 -21.38 10.04
CA PHE A 37 -0.32 -20.52 11.16
C PHE A 37 -0.83 -21.28 12.39
N LYS A 38 -0.81 -22.60 12.37
CA LYS A 38 -1.19 -23.44 13.54
C LYS A 38 -0.12 -23.60 14.60
N GLY A 39 1.06 -22.99 14.44
CA GLY A 39 2.06 -22.95 15.48
C GLY A 39 1.46 -22.32 16.75
N LYS A 40 1.40 -23.06 17.86
CA LYS A 40 1.12 -22.49 19.19
C LYS A 40 2.18 -21.42 19.44
N ILE A 41 1.78 -20.13 19.41
CA ILE A 41 2.60 -19.10 20.04
C ILE A 41 2.51 -19.42 21.52
N ALA A 42 3.55 -20.06 22.04
CA ALA A 42 3.63 -20.42 23.43
C ALA A 42 3.56 -19.15 24.28
N GLY A 43 2.38 -18.74 24.71
CA GLY A 43 2.09 -17.75 25.74
C GLY A 43 2.83 -16.39 25.70
N ARG A 44 3.80 -16.20 24.80
CA ARG A 44 4.64 -15.01 24.69
C ARG A 44 4.00 -13.96 23.80
N ARG A 45 3.90 -12.74 24.31
CA ARG A 45 3.47 -11.57 23.54
C ARG A 45 4.68 -10.83 22.96
N LEU A 46 4.51 -10.25 21.78
CA LEU A 46 5.54 -9.45 21.12
C LEU A 46 5.52 -8.02 21.68
N LYS A 47 6.64 -7.54 22.22
CA LYS A 47 6.74 -6.15 22.70
C LYS A 47 6.95 -5.20 21.53
N ILE A 48 6.10 -4.18 21.43
CA ILE A 48 6.13 -3.19 20.33
C ILE A 48 6.19 -1.75 20.84
N ALA A 49 6.79 -0.87 20.02
CA ALA A 49 6.62 0.57 20.12
C ALA A 49 5.86 1.11 18.91
N ALA A 50 5.10 2.19 19.08
CA ALA A 50 4.37 2.84 17.98
C ALA A 50 5.01 4.17 17.60
N ILE A 51 5.29 4.35 16.30
CA ILE A 51 5.84 5.58 15.71
C ILE A 51 4.80 6.13 14.74
N GLY A 52 4.26 7.34 15.02
CA GLY A 52 3.05 7.84 14.39
C GLY A 52 1.82 7.16 15.01
N CYS A 53 1.40 7.64 16.18
CA CYS A 53 0.38 6.99 17.01
C CYS A 53 -1.01 7.63 16.91
N GLY A 54 -1.23 8.53 15.95
CA GLY A 54 -2.53 9.09 15.59
C GLY A 54 -3.20 8.36 14.42
N GLY A 55 -4.45 8.70 14.06
CA GLY A 55 -5.14 8.24 12.85
C GLY A 55 -5.03 6.74 12.57
N MET A 56 -4.53 6.38 11.39
CA MET A 56 -4.32 4.98 10.98
C MET A 56 -3.25 4.27 11.81
N GLY A 57 -2.21 4.99 12.26
CA GLY A 57 -1.20 4.44 13.15
C GLY A 57 -1.80 3.96 14.47
N ARG A 58 -2.76 4.73 15.04
CA ARG A 58 -3.51 4.30 16.22
C ARG A 58 -4.28 3.01 15.97
N GLY A 59 -5.07 2.96 14.88
CA GLY A 59 -5.87 1.78 14.55
C GLY A 59 -5.02 0.53 14.31
N ALA A 60 -3.87 0.68 13.65
CA ALA A 60 -2.93 -0.42 13.44
C ALA A 60 -2.31 -0.90 14.76
N THR A 61 -1.90 0.02 15.65
CA THR A 61 -1.35 -0.33 16.96
C THR A 61 -2.38 -1.08 17.81
N GLU A 62 -3.64 -0.64 17.85
CA GLU A 62 -4.71 -1.35 18.54
C GLU A 62 -4.95 -2.75 17.99
N SER A 63 -4.91 -2.89 16.67
CA SER A 63 -5.07 -4.19 16.01
C SER A 63 -3.89 -5.13 16.32
N LEU A 64 -2.66 -4.62 16.36
CA LEU A 64 -1.48 -5.40 16.79
C LEU A 64 -1.56 -5.83 18.24
N ILE A 65 -2.04 -4.95 19.14
CA ILE A 65 -2.28 -5.31 20.55
C ILE A 65 -3.30 -6.45 20.64
N SER A 66 -4.39 -6.35 19.88
CA SER A 66 -5.43 -7.39 19.80
C SER A 66 -4.89 -8.70 19.20
N ALA A 67 -3.92 -8.61 18.30
CA ALA A 67 -3.26 -9.76 17.66
C ALA A 67 -2.19 -10.44 18.53
N GLY A 68 -1.82 -9.87 19.69
CA GLY A 68 -0.86 -10.48 20.62
C GLY A 68 0.39 -9.64 20.90
N CYS A 69 0.34 -8.32 20.68
CA CYS A 69 1.42 -7.41 21.07
C CYS A 69 1.17 -6.74 22.42
N ASP A 70 2.28 -6.38 23.11
CA ASP A 70 2.30 -5.48 24.26
C ASP A 70 2.93 -4.14 23.81
N LEU A 71 2.17 -3.06 23.95
CA LEU A 71 2.66 -1.72 23.66
C LEU A 71 3.49 -1.20 24.85
N VAL A 72 4.75 -0.82 24.59
CA VAL A 72 5.68 -0.38 25.65
C VAL A 72 6.14 1.08 25.52
N ALA A 73 5.98 1.69 24.36
CA ALA A 73 6.29 3.11 24.15
C ALA A 73 5.52 3.65 22.92
N ILE A 74 5.33 4.96 22.90
CA ILE A 74 4.72 5.69 21.78
C ILE A 74 5.59 6.87 21.37
N CYS A 75 5.56 7.18 20.08
CA CYS A 75 6.25 8.33 19.50
C CYS A 75 5.35 9.02 18.47
N ASP A 76 5.20 10.34 18.60
CA ASP A 76 4.54 11.20 17.60
C ASP A 76 5.11 12.60 17.70
N ILE A 77 5.28 13.30 16.59
CA ILE A 77 5.77 14.68 16.58
C ILE A 77 4.76 15.66 17.19
N ASP A 78 3.48 15.27 17.21
CA ASP A 78 2.38 16.05 17.78
C ASP A 78 1.96 15.47 19.14
N PRO A 79 2.34 16.11 20.26
CA PRO A 79 2.01 15.60 21.59
C PRO A 79 0.53 15.42 21.87
N SER A 80 -0.36 16.11 21.13
CA SER A 80 -1.81 15.93 21.30
C SER A 80 -2.30 14.51 20.91
N MET A 81 -1.47 13.71 20.22
CA MET A 81 -1.76 12.31 19.91
C MET A 81 -1.58 11.41 21.12
N PHE A 82 -0.91 11.87 22.18
CA PHE A 82 -0.63 11.06 23.37
C PHE A 82 -1.83 10.94 24.31
N ASP A 83 -2.78 11.86 24.29
CA ASP A 83 -3.91 11.90 25.23
C ASP A 83 -4.75 10.61 25.23
N TYR A 84 -5.00 10.07 24.03
CA TYR A 84 -5.71 8.80 23.88
C TYR A 84 -4.96 7.63 24.55
N TRP A 85 -3.65 7.59 24.35
CA TRP A 85 -2.81 6.50 24.85
C TRP A 85 -2.56 6.61 26.34
N GLU A 86 -2.38 7.82 26.87
CA GLU A 86 -2.26 8.07 28.30
C GLU A 86 -3.50 7.61 29.07
N LYS A 87 -4.69 7.92 28.52
CA LYS A 87 -5.95 7.47 29.10
C LYS A 87 -6.08 5.93 29.13
N LYS A 88 -5.55 5.26 28.10
CA LYS A 88 -5.67 3.81 27.92
C LYS A 88 -4.54 3.04 28.62
N TYR A 89 -3.37 3.63 28.66
CA TYR A 89 -2.13 3.07 29.24
C TYR A 89 -1.45 4.16 30.09
N PRO A 90 -1.93 4.42 31.31
CA PRO A 90 -1.38 5.49 32.17
C PRO A 90 0.12 5.29 32.40
N GLY A 91 0.90 6.36 32.21
CA GLY A 91 2.35 6.35 32.39
C GLY A 91 3.15 5.72 31.26
N ILE A 92 2.53 5.43 30.10
CA ILE A 92 3.26 4.93 28.94
C ILE A 92 4.37 5.93 28.51
N PRO A 93 5.62 5.47 28.28
CA PRO A 93 6.70 6.32 27.78
C PRO A 93 6.35 6.98 26.44
N LYS A 94 6.57 8.32 26.35
CA LYS A 94 6.22 9.16 25.21
C LYS A 94 7.45 9.87 24.67
N PHE A 95 7.56 9.93 23.35
CA PHE A 95 8.67 10.56 22.64
C PHE A 95 8.13 11.40 21.47
N THR A 96 8.79 12.51 21.17
CA THR A 96 8.53 13.33 19.98
C THR A 96 9.51 13.06 18.84
N ASP A 97 10.59 12.31 19.11
CA ASP A 97 11.59 11.86 18.16
C ASP A 97 11.85 10.36 18.36
N TYR A 98 11.58 9.54 17.33
CA TYR A 98 11.76 8.09 17.40
C TYR A 98 13.22 7.67 17.63
N ARG A 99 14.20 8.47 17.22
CA ARG A 99 15.63 8.21 17.44
C ARG A 99 15.96 8.28 18.93
N LYS A 100 15.37 9.25 19.64
CA LYS A 100 15.46 9.36 21.10
C LYS A 100 14.78 8.15 21.79
N MET A 101 13.64 7.69 21.25
CA MET A 101 12.96 6.48 21.74
C MET A 101 13.82 5.23 21.53
N LEU A 102 14.39 5.02 20.34
CA LEU A 102 15.30 3.90 20.07
C LEU A 102 16.51 3.89 21.02
N LYS A 103 17.12 5.06 21.26
CA LYS A 103 18.24 5.19 22.17
C LYS A 103 17.89 4.90 23.61
N ALA A 104 16.73 5.34 24.09
CA ALA A 104 16.33 5.24 25.48
C ALA A 104 15.71 3.87 25.82
N MET A 105 15.02 3.24 24.88
CA MET A 105 14.17 2.07 25.11
C MET A 105 14.34 0.94 24.10
N GLY A 106 15.33 1.02 23.20
CA GLY A 106 15.49 0.03 22.13
C GLY A 106 15.63 -1.42 22.63
N ASP A 107 16.13 -1.64 23.84
CA ASP A 107 16.22 -2.95 24.48
C ASP A 107 14.88 -3.46 25.07
N LYS A 108 13.86 -2.62 25.17
CA LYS A 108 12.56 -2.93 25.78
C LYS A 108 11.52 -3.45 24.77
N PHE A 109 11.75 -3.34 23.46
CA PHE A 109 10.83 -3.81 22.42
C PHE A 109 11.55 -4.50 21.27
N GLU A 110 10.82 -5.35 20.58
CA GLU A 110 11.31 -6.23 19.51
C GLU A 110 10.86 -5.78 18.13
N ALA A 111 9.75 -5.05 18.08
CA ALA A 111 9.18 -4.55 16.83
C ALA A 111 8.63 -3.14 16.98
N VAL A 112 8.45 -2.48 15.84
CA VAL A 112 7.81 -1.17 15.76
C VAL A 112 6.62 -1.21 14.81
N GLN A 113 5.59 -0.42 15.13
CA GLN A 113 4.57 -0.01 14.17
C GLN A 113 4.96 1.39 13.67
N VAL A 114 5.05 1.57 12.34
CA VAL A 114 5.32 2.84 11.67
C VAL A 114 4.07 3.31 10.95
N GLY A 115 3.45 4.39 11.45
CA GLY A 115 2.20 4.95 10.91
C GLY A 115 2.30 6.45 10.66
N THR A 116 3.48 6.90 10.26
CA THR A 116 3.82 8.27 9.90
C THR A 116 3.35 8.60 8.47
N PRO A 117 3.58 9.81 7.93
CA PRO A 117 3.37 10.09 6.50
C PRO A 117 4.29 9.28 5.58
N ASP A 118 3.85 9.06 4.33
CA ASP A 118 4.50 8.18 3.34
C ASP A 118 6.00 8.44 3.19
N HIS A 119 6.42 9.70 3.20
CA HIS A 119 7.81 10.13 2.96
C HIS A 119 8.81 9.76 4.06
N THR A 120 8.33 9.35 5.23
CA THR A 120 9.19 8.94 6.35
C THR A 120 9.17 7.44 6.60
N HIS A 121 8.27 6.68 5.94
CA HIS A 121 8.12 5.24 6.14
C HIS A 121 9.45 4.49 5.96
N ALA A 122 10.14 4.71 4.84
CA ALA A 122 11.36 3.98 4.51
C ALA A 122 12.50 4.32 5.47
N TYR A 123 12.74 5.61 5.72
CA TYR A 123 13.84 6.05 6.58
C TYR A 123 13.70 5.49 8.00
N ILE A 124 12.53 5.68 8.61
CA ILE A 124 12.24 5.16 9.96
C ILE A 124 12.34 3.63 10.01
N SER A 125 11.79 2.95 9.00
CA SER A 125 11.81 1.49 8.95
C SER A 125 13.23 0.93 8.83
N ILE A 126 14.08 1.54 7.99
CA ILE A 126 15.47 1.14 7.80
C ILE A 126 16.27 1.36 9.09
N ASP A 127 16.13 2.52 9.72
CA ASP A 127 16.81 2.83 10.98
C ASP A 127 16.39 1.86 12.10
N CYS A 128 15.09 1.56 12.21
CA CYS A 128 14.59 0.56 13.14
C CYS A 128 15.13 -0.87 12.85
N MET A 129 15.19 -1.27 11.57
CA MET A 129 15.79 -2.57 11.21
C MET A 129 17.27 -2.64 11.55
N ASN A 130 18.02 -1.56 11.36
CA ASN A 130 19.43 -1.46 11.76
C ASN A 130 19.60 -1.54 13.27
N ALA A 131 18.64 -1.00 14.03
CA ALA A 131 18.56 -1.18 15.48
C ALA A 131 18.02 -2.55 15.91
N GLY A 132 17.87 -3.50 14.98
CA GLY A 132 17.46 -4.87 15.26
C GLY A 132 15.96 -5.08 15.49
N LYS A 133 15.09 -4.15 15.02
CA LYS A 133 13.64 -4.23 15.20
C LYS A 133 12.93 -4.79 13.98
N HIS A 134 11.90 -5.62 14.18
CA HIS A 134 10.92 -5.93 13.16
C HIS A 134 10.02 -4.73 12.92
N VAL A 135 9.42 -4.63 11.73
CA VAL A 135 8.66 -3.44 11.32
C VAL A 135 7.30 -3.80 10.73
N TYR A 136 6.24 -3.29 11.31
CA TYR A 136 4.95 -3.16 10.66
C TYR A 136 4.81 -1.73 10.15
N VAL A 137 4.87 -1.51 8.85
CA VAL A 137 4.83 -0.17 8.25
C VAL A 137 3.52 0.05 7.51
N GLN A 138 2.90 1.22 7.66
CA GLN A 138 1.68 1.57 6.93
C GLN A 138 1.96 1.65 5.41
N LYS A 139 0.91 1.55 4.64
CA LYS A 139 0.90 1.65 3.18
C LYS A 139 0.83 3.12 2.72
N PRO A 140 1.38 3.43 1.53
CA PRO A 140 2.28 2.59 0.72
C PRO A 140 3.60 2.34 1.45
N LEU A 141 4.33 1.31 1.04
CA LEU A 141 5.57 0.91 1.71
C LEU A 141 6.58 2.05 1.86
N ALA A 142 6.73 2.86 0.81
CA ALA A 142 7.64 3.98 0.70
C ALA A 142 7.13 4.99 -0.34
N ARG A 143 7.85 6.10 -0.53
CA ARG A 143 7.51 7.17 -1.48
C ARG A 143 8.27 7.10 -2.81
N THR A 144 9.41 6.44 -2.86
CA THR A 144 10.22 6.27 -4.08
C THR A 144 10.59 4.80 -4.31
N VAL A 145 10.93 4.47 -5.56
CA VAL A 145 11.34 3.11 -5.93
C VAL A 145 12.64 2.72 -5.20
N GLU A 146 13.62 3.61 -5.14
CA GLU A 146 14.88 3.34 -4.45
C GLU A 146 14.70 3.13 -2.94
N GLU A 147 13.74 3.81 -2.30
CA GLU A 147 13.39 3.57 -0.91
C GLU A 147 12.88 2.14 -0.68
N CYS A 148 12.04 1.60 -1.58
CA CYS A 148 11.58 0.22 -1.52
C CYS A 148 12.75 -0.77 -1.66
N GLU A 149 13.66 -0.54 -2.61
CA GLU A 149 14.87 -1.34 -2.79
C GLU A 149 15.76 -1.32 -1.53
N LEU A 150 15.95 -0.15 -0.91
CA LEU A 150 16.73 0.02 0.30
C LEU A 150 16.12 -0.72 1.49
N MET A 151 14.80 -0.65 1.64
CA MET A 151 14.08 -1.40 2.69
C MET A 151 14.26 -2.90 2.52
N LEU A 152 14.06 -3.43 1.29
CA LEU A 152 14.21 -4.85 0.99
C LEU A 152 15.65 -5.32 1.27
N LYS A 153 16.65 -4.58 0.80
CA LYS A 153 18.07 -4.85 1.04
C LYS A 153 18.39 -4.88 2.54
N THR A 154 17.84 -3.91 3.29
CA THR A 154 18.09 -3.82 4.74
C THR A 154 17.41 -4.96 5.49
N SER A 155 16.18 -5.34 5.16
CA SER A 155 15.48 -6.48 5.78
C SER A 155 16.26 -7.78 5.60
N LEU A 156 16.76 -8.04 4.39
CA LEU A 156 17.58 -9.23 4.10
C LEU A 156 18.91 -9.21 4.89
N ARG A 157 19.60 -8.07 4.94
CA ARG A 157 20.87 -7.89 5.66
C ARG A 157 20.71 -8.07 7.16
N THR A 158 19.70 -7.45 7.74
CA THR A 158 19.46 -7.44 9.18
C THR A 158 18.62 -8.63 9.66
N ARG A 159 18.04 -9.40 8.72
CA ARG A 159 17.10 -10.50 8.99
C ARG A 159 15.92 -10.05 9.86
N ARG A 160 15.34 -8.90 9.56
CA ARG A 160 14.17 -8.37 10.26
C ARG A 160 12.93 -8.50 9.41
N VAL A 161 11.87 -9.02 10.02
CA VAL A 161 10.55 -9.13 9.40
C VAL A 161 10.01 -7.73 9.13
N VAL A 162 9.49 -7.52 7.92
CA VAL A 162 8.75 -6.32 7.56
C VAL A 162 7.42 -6.73 6.92
N GLN A 163 6.32 -6.16 7.38
CA GLN A 163 5.01 -6.30 6.78
C GLN A 163 4.43 -4.94 6.45
N MET A 164 3.95 -4.78 5.20
CA MET A 164 3.21 -3.59 4.80
C MET A 164 1.77 -3.65 5.29
N GLY A 165 1.23 -2.50 5.71
CA GLY A 165 -0.10 -2.35 6.27
C GLY A 165 -1.23 -2.23 5.24
N ASN A 166 -1.26 -3.05 4.19
CA ASN A 166 -2.43 -3.17 3.30
C ASN A 166 -3.43 -4.21 3.83
N GLN A 167 -4.14 -3.86 4.88
CA GLN A 167 -4.94 -4.74 5.75
C GLN A 167 -5.93 -5.66 5.03
N GLY A 168 -6.35 -5.32 3.81
CA GLY A 168 -7.23 -6.15 2.97
C GLY A 168 -6.56 -7.35 2.31
N HIS A 169 -5.23 -7.41 2.34
CA HIS A 169 -4.42 -8.43 1.67
C HIS A 169 -4.91 -9.88 1.90
N PRO A 170 -5.36 -10.32 3.09
CA PRO A 170 -5.92 -11.66 3.25
C PRO A 170 -7.07 -12.01 2.30
N GLY A 171 -7.76 -11.03 1.73
CA GLY A 171 -8.81 -11.26 0.72
C GLY A 171 -8.32 -11.77 -0.64
N VAL A 172 -7.00 -11.70 -0.94
CA VAL A 172 -6.42 -12.14 -2.22
C VAL A 172 -6.62 -13.63 -2.48
N TRP A 173 -6.83 -14.45 -1.45
CA TRP A 173 -7.08 -15.88 -1.58
C TRP A 173 -8.34 -16.21 -2.39
N ARG A 174 -9.35 -15.34 -2.36
CA ARG A 174 -10.54 -15.47 -3.22
C ARG A 174 -10.18 -15.36 -4.69
N TYR A 175 -9.35 -14.38 -5.02
CA TYR A 175 -8.89 -14.13 -6.38
C TYR A 175 -7.94 -15.24 -6.86
N LYS A 176 -7.05 -15.72 -5.98
CA LYS A 176 -6.22 -16.91 -6.26
C LYS A 176 -7.09 -18.13 -6.57
N ALA A 177 -8.13 -18.37 -5.77
CA ALA A 177 -9.05 -19.49 -5.99
C ALA A 177 -9.82 -19.38 -7.32
N LEU A 178 -10.21 -18.15 -7.72
CA LEU A 178 -10.80 -17.90 -9.04
C LEU A 178 -9.84 -18.22 -10.19
N ARG A 179 -8.58 -17.82 -10.07
CA ARG A 179 -7.54 -18.14 -11.03
C ARG A 179 -7.31 -19.64 -11.13
N ASP A 180 -7.09 -20.31 -10.01
CA ASP A 180 -6.79 -21.74 -9.94
C ASP A 180 -7.95 -22.61 -10.45
N ALA A 181 -9.18 -22.13 -10.35
CA ALA A 181 -10.36 -22.74 -10.95
C ALA A 181 -10.54 -22.42 -12.45
N GLY A 182 -9.71 -21.55 -13.02
CA GLY A 182 -9.77 -21.16 -14.43
C GLY A 182 -11.06 -20.44 -14.84
N VAL A 183 -11.77 -19.81 -13.89
CA VAL A 183 -13.09 -19.23 -14.14
C VAL A 183 -13.07 -18.06 -15.11
N TRP A 184 -11.97 -17.30 -15.15
CA TRP A 184 -11.83 -16.18 -16.08
C TRP A 184 -11.45 -16.63 -17.51
N GLY A 185 -10.85 -17.83 -17.68
CA GLY A 185 -10.17 -18.17 -18.91
C GLY A 185 -8.91 -17.34 -19.11
N GLU A 186 -8.67 -16.86 -20.34
CA GLU A 186 -7.59 -15.89 -20.62
C GLU A 186 -7.98 -14.51 -20.12
N ILE A 187 -7.07 -13.84 -19.40
CA ILE A 187 -7.30 -12.48 -18.90
C ILE A 187 -7.09 -11.49 -20.05
N LYS A 188 -8.03 -10.59 -20.24
CA LYS A 188 -8.01 -9.57 -21.31
C LYS A 188 -7.71 -8.18 -20.81
N GLU A 189 -8.29 -7.78 -19.67
CA GLU A 189 -8.18 -6.42 -19.14
C GLU A 189 -8.30 -6.42 -17.62
N ILE A 190 -7.62 -5.48 -16.98
CA ILE A 190 -7.70 -5.23 -15.55
C ILE A 190 -7.93 -3.73 -15.33
N TYR A 191 -9.01 -3.39 -14.62
CA TYR A 191 -9.34 -2.02 -14.24
C TYR A 191 -9.37 -1.89 -12.73
N SER A 192 -8.70 -0.86 -12.21
CA SER A 192 -8.74 -0.53 -10.79
C SER A 192 -8.96 0.98 -10.63
N TRP A 193 -9.78 1.40 -9.66
CA TRP A 193 -10.13 2.82 -9.51
C TRP A 193 -10.44 3.20 -8.08
N SER A 194 -10.42 4.55 -7.84
CA SER A 194 -10.83 5.16 -6.59
C SER A 194 -11.48 6.53 -6.80
N ASP A 195 -12.44 6.91 -5.94
CA ASP A 195 -12.97 8.28 -5.87
C ASP A 195 -12.04 9.25 -5.13
N ARG A 196 -10.90 8.76 -4.64
CA ARG A 196 -9.87 9.61 -4.07
C ARG A 196 -9.34 10.61 -5.13
N PRO A 197 -8.86 11.79 -4.70
CA PRO A 197 -8.53 12.21 -3.34
C PRO A 197 -9.72 12.79 -2.56
N ILE A 198 -9.66 12.70 -1.22
CA ILE A 198 -10.50 13.46 -0.27
C ILE A 198 -9.70 14.55 0.43
N TRP A 199 -8.47 14.74 0.03
CA TRP A 199 -7.55 15.81 0.43
C TRP A 199 -7.24 16.69 -0.79
N PRO A 200 -6.74 17.92 -0.59
CA PRO A 200 -6.37 18.79 -1.70
C PRO A 200 -5.28 18.18 -2.59
N GLN A 201 -5.49 18.26 -3.91
CA GLN A 201 -4.51 17.98 -4.97
C GLN A 201 -4.61 19.05 -6.05
N GLY A 202 -3.67 19.10 -7.00
CA GLY A 202 -3.63 20.05 -8.09
C GLY A 202 -3.02 21.42 -7.73
N MET A 203 -2.31 21.53 -6.59
CA MET A 203 -1.64 22.76 -6.22
C MET A 203 -0.48 23.05 -7.16
N LYS A 204 -0.33 24.33 -7.53
CA LYS A 204 0.71 24.83 -8.45
C LYS A 204 1.95 25.30 -7.70
N GLU A 205 1.79 25.70 -6.43
CA GLU A 205 2.83 26.24 -5.57
C GLU A 205 2.74 25.61 -4.19
N TYR A 206 3.86 25.55 -3.48
CA TYR A 206 3.88 25.11 -2.09
C TYR A 206 3.11 26.08 -1.21
N ALA A 207 2.57 25.57 -0.10
CA ALA A 207 1.87 26.39 0.88
C ALA A 207 2.85 27.38 1.53
N LYS A 208 2.35 28.58 1.85
CA LYS A 208 3.13 29.55 2.62
C LYS A 208 3.41 28.98 4.02
N PRO A 209 4.63 29.19 4.53
CA PRO A 209 4.97 28.80 5.89
C PRO A 209 4.08 29.49 6.92
N GLU A 210 3.67 28.73 7.92
CA GLU A 210 2.92 29.17 9.10
C GLU A 210 3.79 28.98 10.36
N PRO A 211 3.52 29.67 11.47
CA PRO A 211 4.20 29.38 12.72
C PRO A 211 4.01 27.91 13.15
N VAL A 212 5.08 27.26 13.54
CA VAL A 212 5.01 25.91 14.14
C VAL A 212 4.17 26.00 15.42
N PRO A 213 3.19 25.08 15.65
CA PRO A 213 2.38 25.10 16.86
C PRO A 213 3.23 25.07 18.12
N SER A 214 2.91 25.92 19.10
CA SER A 214 3.69 26.09 20.34
C SER A 214 3.81 24.83 21.21
N HIS A 215 2.91 23.85 21.02
CA HIS A 215 2.95 22.58 21.73
C HIS A 215 3.89 21.52 21.08
N PHE A 216 4.47 21.82 19.91
CA PHE A 216 5.47 20.98 19.28
C PHE A 216 6.83 21.15 19.96
N ALA A 217 7.61 20.07 20.06
CA ALA A 217 9.00 20.18 20.45
C ALA A 217 9.81 20.90 19.32
N PRO A 218 10.92 21.57 19.66
CA PRO A 218 11.68 22.37 18.69
C PRO A 218 12.14 21.61 17.43
N ASP A 219 12.41 20.31 17.55
CA ASP A 219 12.86 19.41 16.48
C ASP A 219 11.72 18.62 15.81
N SER A 220 10.48 18.82 16.23
CA SER A 220 9.32 18.07 15.71
C SER A 220 9.12 18.26 14.22
N TRP A 221 9.25 19.49 13.70
CA TRP A 221 9.06 19.74 12.29
C TRP A 221 10.17 19.17 11.43
N ASP A 222 11.43 19.20 11.89
CA ASP A 222 12.55 18.52 11.24
C ASP A 222 12.32 17.01 11.15
N CYS A 223 11.84 16.39 12.25
CA CYS A 223 11.47 14.98 12.28
C CYS A 223 10.30 14.66 11.33
N TRP A 224 9.33 15.59 11.20
CA TRP A 224 8.22 15.40 10.27
C TRP A 224 8.67 15.45 8.81
N CYS A 225 9.52 16.40 8.42
CA CYS A 225 10.06 16.50 7.08
C CYS A 225 10.95 15.29 6.76
N GLY A 226 11.71 14.77 7.74
CA GLY A 226 12.61 13.64 7.52
C GLY A 226 13.54 13.86 6.33
N PRO A 227 13.67 12.91 5.39
CA PRO A 227 14.55 13.04 4.22
C PRO A 227 13.99 13.97 3.13
N SER A 228 12.70 14.34 3.19
CA SER A 228 12.04 15.20 2.19
C SER A 228 12.41 16.67 2.36
N ALA A 229 12.17 17.45 1.31
CA ALA A 229 12.40 18.90 1.33
C ALA A 229 11.56 19.57 2.45
N ASP A 230 12.14 20.57 3.09
CA ASP A 230 11.46 21.40 4.09
C ASP A 230 10.94 22.68 3.43
N HIS A 231 9.62 22.78 3.30
CA HIS A 231 8.93 23.97 2.78
C HIS A 231 8.36 24.86 3.88
N GLY A 232 8.81 24.66 5.13
CA GLY A 232 8.23 25.27 6.33
C GLY A 232 6.94 24.59 6.78
N TYR A 233 6.62 24.74 8.06
CA TYR A 233 5.37 24.19 8.59
C TYR A 233 4.16 24.84 7.91
N SER A 234 3.16 24.05 7.59
CA SER A 234 1.84 24.54 7.19
C SER A 234 0.73 23.53 7.51
N SER A 235 -0.42 24.03 7.91
CA SER A 235 -1.65 23.27 8.06
C SER A 235 -2.17 22.67 6.75
N ALA A 236 -1.60 23.09 5.61
CA ALA A 236 -1.82 22.49 4.29
C ALA A 236 -1.07 21.16 4.12
N TYR A 237 -0.11 20.85 4.98
CA TYR A 237 0.60 19.56 5.00
C TYR A 237 0.17 18.68 6.18
N HIS A 238 0.41 19.14 7.38
CA HIS A 238 0.06 18.46 8.62
C HIS A 238 -1.42 18.70 8.97
N ARG A 239 -2.18 17.69 9.38
CA ARG A 239 -1.86 16.29 9.74
C ARG A 239 -2.18 15.31 8.62
N PHE A 240 -3.08 15.62 7.67
CA PHE A 240 -3.72 14.68 6.76
C PHE A 240 -3.49 15.02 5.29
N LYS A 241 -3.28 16.31 4.98
CA LYS A 241 -3.28 16.83 3.60
C LYS A 241 -1.97 16.59 2.85
N TRP A 242 -0.92 16.13 3.52
CA TRP A 242 0.39 15.83 2.96
C TRP A 242 0.34 14.86 1.76
N ARG A 243 -0.66 13.98 1.68
CA ARG A 243 -0.81 12.98 0.62
C ARG A 243 -0.85 13.55 -0.79
N GLY A 244 -1.35 14.77 -0.94
CA GLY A 244 -1.47 15.44 -2.24
C GLY A 244 -0.17 16.06 -2.78
N TRP A 245 0.87 16.17 -1.95
CA TRP A 245 2.11 16.86 -2.29
C TRP A 245 3.19 15.87 -2.72
N TRP A 246 3.91 16.17 -3.83
CA TRP A 246 4.95 15.28 -4.35
C TRP A 246 6.03 14.91 -3.35
N ASP A 247 6.40 15.85 -2.47
CA ASP A 247 7.48 15.63 -1.50
C ASP A 247 7.06 14.81 -0.29
N TYR A 248 5.76 14.72 -0.01
CA TYR A 248 5.27 14.16 1.24
C TYR A 248 4.39 12.92 1.09
N GLY A 249 3.73 12.74 -0.06
CA GLY A 249 2.83 11.63 -0.29
C GLY A 249 2.93 10.99 -1.67
N CYS A 250 2.06 10.02 -1.91
CA CYS A 250 1.98 9.27 -3.15
C CYS A 250 0.63 9.45 -3.87
N GLY A 251 -0.13 10.53 -3.54
CA GLY A 251 -1.42 10.83 -4.16
C GLY A 251 -2.47 9.73 -3.98
N ALA A 252 -3.51 9.80 -4.80
CA ALA A 252 -4.61 8.83 -4.76
C ALA A 252 -4.17 7.41 -5.16
N ILE A 253 -3.25 7.28 -6.12
CA ILE A 253 -2.70 5.99 -6.55
C ILE A 253 -1.96 5.29 -5.41
N GLY A 254 -1.02 5.95 -4.74
CA GLY A 254 -0.30 5.35 -3.61
C GLY A 254 -1.19 5.04 -2.41
N ASP A 255 -2.20 5.88 -2.15
CA ASP A 255 -3.15 5.64 -1.05
C ASP A 255 -4.05 4.43 -1.30
N MET A 256 -4.57 4.25 -2.52
CA MET A 256 -5.65 3.30 -2.78
C MET A 256 -5.32 2.17 -3.75
N ALA A 257 -4.43 2.36 -4.75
CA ALA A 257 -4.12 1.28 -5.68
C ALA A 257 -3.43 0.11 -4.98
N VAL A 258 -2.64 0.38 -3.94
CA VAL A 258 -2.04 -0.64 -3.07
C VAL A 258 -3.06 -1.55 -2.36
N HIS A 259 -4.33 -1.14 -2.28
CA HIS A 259 -5.44 -1.94 -1.78
C HIS A 259 -6.28 -2.52 -2.92
N ASN A 260 -6.60 -1.69 -3.93
CA ASN A 260 -7.58 -2.04 -4.95
C ASN A 260 -6.96 -2.94 -6.03
N ALA A 261 -5.70 -2.69 -6.43
CA ALA A 261 -4.99 -3.52 -7.40
C ALA A 261 -4.25 -4.73 -6.77
N ASP A 262 -4.06 -4.75 -5.45
CA ASP A 262 -3.39 -5.83 -4.71
C ASP A 262 -3.83 -7.24 -5.15
N PRO A 263 -5.16 -7.54 -5.30
CA PRO A 263 -5.57 -8.86 -5.76
C PRO A 263 -5.06 -9.22 -7.16
N ALA A 264 -4.97 -8.27 -8.08
CA ALA A 264 -4.44 -8.53 -9.42
C ALA A 264 -2.93 -8.80 -9.38
N PHE A 265 -2.18 -7.99 -8.63
CA PHE A 265 -0.74 -8.18 -8.46
C PHE A 265 -0.41 -9.54 -7.84
N TRP A 266 -1.10 -9.91 -6.76
CA TRP A 266 -0.91 -11.21 -6.11
C TRP A 266 -1.30 -12.37 -7.01
N THR A 267 -2.49 -12.28 -7.60
CA THR A 267 -3.10 -13.40 -8.34
C THR A 267 -2.34 -13.73 -9.62
N PHE A 268 -1.88 -12.71 -10.34
CA PHE A 268 -1.23 -12.88 -11.63
C PHE A 268 0.29 -12.67 -11.60
N ALA A 269 0.86 -12.43 -10.41
CA ALA A 269 2.30 -12.17 -10.24
C ALA A 269 2.82 -11.10 -11.21
N LEU A 270 2.16 -9.93 -11.24
CA LEU A 270 2.40 -8.90 -12.26
C LEU A 270 3.83 -8.35 -12.25
N GLY A 271 4.45 -8.19 -11.07
CA GLY A 271 5.79 -7.63 -10.94
C GLY A 271 5.83 -6.14 -11.31
N LEU A 272 6.90 -5.72 -11.99
CA LEU A 272 7.08 -4.33 -12.44
C LEU A 272 6.57 -4.13 -13.87
N PRO A 273 5.98 -2.97 -14.20
CA PRO A 273 5.53 -2.69 -15.55
C PRO A 273 6.72 -2.51 -16.50
N THR A 274 6.53 -2.87 -17.76
CA THR A 274 7.50 -2.63 -18.85
C THR A 274 7.30 -1.26 -19.50
N LYS A 275 6.07 -0.72 -19.40
CA LYS A 275 5.71 0.61 -19.89
C LYS A 275 4.62 1.19 -19.01
N VAL A 276 4.67 2.48 -18.83
CA VAL A 276 3.62 3.25 -18.14
C VAL A 276 3.31 4.54 -18.92
N GLN A 277 2.04 4.89 -18.96
CA GLN A 277 1.57 6.16 -19.52
C GLN A 277 0.49 6.73 -18.60
N ALA A 278 0.50 8.03 -18.39
CA ALA A 278 -0.47 8.72 -17.56
C ALA A 278 -1.09 9.92 -18.25
N ASP A 279 -2.37 10.12 -18.02
CA ASP A 279 -3.13 11.31 -18.41
C ASP A 279 -3.67 12.00 -17.16
N THR A 280 -3.74 13.34 -17.19
CA THR A 280 -4.28 14.18 -16.13
C THR A 280 -5.45 15.00 -16.65
N PHE A 281 -6.48 15.23 -15.82
CA PHE A 281 -7.71 15.85 -16.27
C PHE A 281 -8.09 17.07 -15.42
N GLY A 282 -8.54 18.13 -16.10
CA GLY A 282 -9.11 19.33 -15.48
C GLY A 282 -8.09 20.32 -14.93
N GLU A 283 -6.81 20.20 -15.32
CA GLU A 283 -5.73 21.04 -14.82
C GLU A 283 -4.73 21.36 -15.94
N GLY A 284 -4.10 22.54 -15.84
CA GLY A 284 -2.95 22.87 -16.68
C GLY A 284 -1.69 22.09 -16.29
N PRO A 285 -0.49 22.60 -16.61
CA PRO A 285 0.78 21.92 -16.32
C PRO A 285 0.88 21.39 -14.89
N VAL A 286 1.57 20.26 -14.73
CA VAL A 286 1.82 19.65 -13.41
C VAL A 286 2.56 20.63 -12.50
N GLY A 287 2.01 20.86 -11.29
CA GLY A 287 2.60 21.74 -10.29
C GLY A 287 3.42 20.95 -9.25
N VAL A 288 3.33 21.36 -8.00
CA VAL A 288 4.03 20.77 -6.85
C VAL A 288 3.25 19.65 -6.16
N ALA A 289 2.11 19.28 -6.75
CA ALA A 289 1.16 18.31 -6.18
C ALA A 289 0.64 17.34 -7.24
N TYR A 290 0.11 16.21 -6.76
CA TYR A 290 -0.59 15.24 -7.60
C TYR A 290 -1.80 15.87 -8.28
N PRO A 291 -2.18 15.43 -9.49
CA PRO A 291 -3.37 15.92 -10.20
C PRO A 291 -4.66 15.53 -9.48
N LYS A 292 -5.73 16.32 -9.64
CA LYS A 292 -7.05 16.02 -9.04
C LYS A 292 -7.70 14.77 -9.60
N LYS A 293 -7.42 14.47 -10.87
CA LYS A 293 -7.94 13.31 -11.59
C LYS A 293 -6.86 12.75 -12.50
N SER A 294 -6.73 11.44 -12.53
CA SER A 294 -5.76 10.80 -13.40
C SER A 294 -6.25 9.47 -13.98
N ARG A 295 -5.64 9.08 -15.09
CA ARG A 295 -5.70 7.76 -15.67
C ARG A 295 -4.27 7.29 -15.93
N ILE A 296 -3.92 6.10 -15.47
CA ILE A 296 -2.59 5.53 -15.63
C ILE A 296 -2.74 4.13 -16.22
N GLU A 297 -2.06 3.89 -17.33
CA GLU A 297 -1.95 2.60 -17.97
C GLU A 297 -0.57 2.00 -17.67
N MET A 298 -0.55 0.77 -17.20
CA MET A 298 0.65 0.00 -16.89
C MET A 298 0.63 -1.29 -17.69
N ASP A 299 1.61 -1.49 -18.58
CA ASP A 299 1.76 -2.72 -19.35
C ASP A 299 2.73 -3.67 -18.64
N PHE A 300 2.31 -4.89 -18.41
CA PHE A 300 3.09 -5.95 -17.77
C PHE A 300 3.48 -7.04 -18.77
N ALA A 301 4.70 -7.55 -18.62
CA ALA A 301 5.20 -8.63 -19.48
C ALA A 301 4.44 -9.95 -19.29
N ALA A 302 4.49 -10.78 -20.29
CA ALA A 302 3.96 -12.13 -20.25
C ALA A 302 4.59 -12.96 -19.12
N ASN A 303 3.76 -13.79 -18.48
CA ASN A 303 4.17 -14.80 -17.52
C ASN A 303 3.22 -16.01 -17.58
N GLN A 304 3.40 -17.01 -16.74
CA GLN A 304 2.58 -18.23 -16.75
C GLN A 304 1.08 -18.01 -16.56
N TRP A 305 0.65 -16.88 -15.95
CA TRP A 305 -0.75 -16.56 -15.67
C TRP A 305 -1.36 -15.62 -16.71
N ILE A 306 -0.52 -14.87 -17.39
CA ILE A 306 -0.87 -13.87 -18.41
C ILE A 306 0.06 -14.04 -19.62
N PRO A 307 -0.11 -15.12 -20.43
CA PRO A 307 0.85 -15.51 -21.47
C PRO A 307 1.05 -14.46 -22.57
N ASN A 308 0.12 -13.53 -22.73
CA ASN A 308 0.20 -12.42 -23.70
C ASN A 308 0.59 -11.07 -23.06
N GLY A 309 1.00 -11.08 -21.77
CA GLY A 309 1.10 -9.86 -20.99
C GLY A 309 -0.28 -9.30 -20.65
N ILE A 310 -0.33 -8.17 -19.95
CA ILE A 310 -1.59 -7.53 -19.58
C ILE A 310 -1.40 -6.02 -19.36
N LYS A 311 -2.45 -5.28 -19.65
CA LYS A 311 -2.58 -3.87 -19.25
C LYS A 311 -3.44 -3.77 -18.00
N LEU A 312 -2.95 -3.06 -16.98
CA LEU A 312 -3.74 -2.61 -15.86
C LEU A 312 -4.00 -1.11 -16.01
N VAL A 313 -5.26 -0.73 -15.94
CA VAL A 313 -5.69 0.67 -16.00
C VAL A 313 -6.12 1.10 -14.60
N TRP A 314 -5.40 2.09 -14.05
CA TRP A 314 -5.78 2.79 -12.85
C TRP A 314 -6.47 4.10 -13.19
N THR A 315 -7.56 4.45 -12.46
CA THR A 315 -8.18 5.77 -12.53
C THR A 315 -8.51 6.31 -11.14
N ASP A 316 -8.43 7.63 -10.97
CA ASP A 316 -8.82 8.31 -9.74
C ASP A 316 -9.53 9.65 -9.99
N GLY A 317 -9.90 10.34 -8.91
CA GLY A 317 -10.64 11.60 -9.02
C GLY A 317 -12.09 11.41 -9.50
N GLY A 318 -12.68 10.23 -9.30
CA GLY A 318 -14.05 9.93 -9.70
C GLY A 318 -14.18 9.42 -11.15
N ILE A 319 -13.08 9.23 -11.86
CA ILE A 319 -13.11 8.60 -13.21
C ILE A 319 -13.42 7.11 -13.03
N LYS A 320 -14.45 6.63 -13.71
CA LYS A 320 -14.92 5.25 -13.66
C LYS A 320 -14.59 4.48 -14.94
N PRO A 321 -14.47 3.13 -14.88
CA PRO A 321 -14.47 2.31 -16.07
C PRO A 321 -15.71 2.56 -16.92
N ASP A 322 -15.56 2.46 -18.25
CA ASP A 322 -16.69 2.62 -19.15
C ASP A 322 -17.68 1.44 -19.00
N MET A 323 -18.89 1.75 -18.56
CA MET A 323 -19.91 0.74 -18.28
C MET A 323 -20.36 -0.01 -19.52
N LYS A 324 -20.29 0.61 -20.71
CA LYS A 324 -20.76 0.01 -21.97
C LYS A 324 -19.74 -0.92 -22.60
N SER A 325 -18.45 -0.69 -22.33
CA SER A 325 -17.36 -1.51 -22.90
C SER A 325 -17.10 -2.79 -22.13
N ILE A 326 -17.57 -2.89 -20.87
CA ILE A 326 -17.29 -4.02 -19.99
C ILE A 326 -18.57 -4.87 -19.80
N ALA A 327 -18.49 -6.11 -20.24
CA ALA A 327 -19.63 -7.04 -20.18
C ALA A 327 -20.19 -7.19 -18.76
N GLY A 328 -21.48 -6.94 -18.60
CA GLY A 328 -22.23 -7.04 -17.35
C GLY A 328 -22.12 -5.83 -16.41
N LEU A 329 -21.24 -4.85 -16.69
CA LEU A 329 -21.01 -3.74 -15.77
C LEU A 329 -22.20 -2.79 -15.69
N GLU A 330 -22.89 -2.52 -16.80
CA GLU A 330 -24.07 -1.64 -16.80
C GLU A 330 -25.22 -2.21 -15.95
N ALA A 331 -25.51 -3.50 -16.09
CA ALA A 331 -26.52 -4.19 -15.26
C ALA A 331 -26.12 -4.19 -13.79
N TYR A 332 -24.86 -4.51 -13.48
CA TYR A 332 -24.34 -4.45 -12.12
C TYR A 332 -24.44 -3.03 -11.52
N ALA A 333 -24.11 -2.00 -12.29
CA ALA A 333 -24.17 -0.61 -11.84
C ALA A 333 -25.63 -0.17 -11.51
N ALA A 334 -26.61 -0.64 -12.26
CA ALA A 334 -28.02 -0.41 -11.97
C ALA A 334 -28.46 -1.10 -10.66
N ASP A 335 -28.11 -2.37 -10.48
CA ASP A 335 -28.39 -3.13 -9.26
C ASP A 335 -27.70 -2.51 -8.04
N TYR A 336 -26.43 -2.10 -8.18
CA TYR A 336 -25.68 -1.45 -7.12
C TYR A 336 -26.30 -0.11 -6.72
N ALA A 337 -26.74 0.69 -7.68
CA ALA A 337 -27.41 1.97 -7.42
C ALA A 337 -28.71 1.77 -6.65
N ALA A 338 -29.54 0.79 -7.05
CA ALA A 338 -30.78 0.46 -6.35
C ALA A 338 -30.50 -0.01 -4.90
N ALA A 339 -29.48 -0.84 -4.69
CA ALA A 339 -29.07 -1.30 -3.37
C ALA A 339 -28.57 -0.14 -2.47
N GLU A 340 -27.83 0.82 -3.03
CA GLU A 340 -27.38 2.01 -2.29
C GLU A 340 -28.56 2.92 -1.89
N GLU A 341 -29.56 3.08 -2.74
CA GLU A 341 -30.78 3.83 -2.39
C GLU A 341 -31.56 3.13 -1.26
N ALA A 342 -31.72 1.82 -1.33
CA ALA A 342 -32.33 1.04 -0.25
C ALA A 342 -31.56 1.17 1.07
N ARG A 343 -30.20 1.20 1.01
CA ARG A 343 -29.33 1.42 2.17
C ARG A 343 -29.51 2.82 2.78
N LYS A 344 -29.61 3.85 1.94
CA LYS A 344 -29.88 5.24 2.38
C LYS A 344 -31.24 5.33 3.08
N ALA A 345 -32.29 4.75 2.50
CA ALA A 345 -33.63 4.70 3.09
C ALA A 345 -33.63 4.01 4.46
N LYS A 346 -32.96 2.84 4.56
CA LYS A 346 -32.82 2.11 5.83
C LYS A 346 -32.06 2.92 6.90
N LYS A 347 -30.99 3.62 6.49
CA LYS A 347 -30.20 4.48 7.39
C LYS A 347 -31.03 5.66 7.90
N ALA A 348 -31.78 6.32 7.02
CA ALA A 348 -32.66 7.43 7.38
C ALA A 348 -33.76 6.97 8.35
N LYS A 349 -34.41 5.84 8.05
CA LYS A 349 -35.42 5.22 8.96
C LYS A 349 -34.82 4.94 10.34
N LYS A 350 -33.60 4.37 10.41
CA LYS A 350 -32.93 4.10 11.70
C LYS A 350 -32.58 5.36 12.46
N ALA A 351 -32.30 6.47 11.74
CA ALA A 351 -32.01 7.77 12.33
C ALA A 351 -33.25 8.64 12.63
N GLY A 352 -34.47 8.13 12.38
CA GLY A 352 -35.73 8.88 12.52
C GLY A 352 -35.85 10.08 11.56
N LYS A 353 -35.12 10.07 10.42
CA LYS A 353 -35.11 11.16 9.44
C LYS A 353 -35.98 10.80 8.23
N PRO A 354 -36.72 11.78 7.64
CA PRO A 354 -37.42 11.56 6.40
C PRO A 354 -36.44 11.22 5.26
N TYR A 355 -36.88 10.33 4.36
CA TYR A 355 -36.13 9.99 3.15
C TYR A 355 -37.11 9.90 1.98
N THR A 356 -36.83 10.70 0.95
CA THR A 356 -37.56 10.63 -0.32
C THR A 356 -36.63 10.07 -1.37
N PRO A 357 -36.87 8.88 -1.92
CA PRO A 357 -36.07 8.34 -3.00
C PRO A 357 -36.18 9.23 -4.24
N PRO A 358 -35.09 9.33 -5.05
CA PRO A 358 -35.14 10.09 -6.30
C PRO A 358 -36.14 9.44 -7.28
N ALA A 359 -36.75 10.24 -8.14
CA ALA A 359 -37.70 9.75 -9.16
C ALA A 359 -37.02 8.79 -10.16
N LYS A 360 -35.74 8.93 -10.39
CA LYS A 360 -34.89 8.05 -11.21
C LYS A 360 -33.58 7.80 -10.50
N VAL A 361 -33.15 6.54 -10.50
CA VAL A 361 -31.82 6.12 -9.99
C VAL A 361 -30.94 5.82 -11.19
N ASP A 362 -29.94 6.65 -11.42
CA ASP A 362 -28.99 6.39 -12.50
C ASP A 362 -27.97 5.30 -12.07
N PRO A 363 -27.51 4.47 -13.02
CA PRO A 363 -26.50 3.45 -12.75
C PRO A 363 -25.26 4.01 -12.06
N LEU A 364 -24.78 3.35 -11.03
CA LEU A 364 -23.65 3.80 -10.20
C LEU A 364 -22.58 2.71 -10.09
N VAL A 365 -21.37 3.02 -10.56
CA VAL A 365 -20.19 2.19 -10.27
C VAL A 365 -19.68 2.54 -8.86
N PRO A 366 -19.33 1.55 -8.01
CA PRO A 366 -18.79 1.80 -6.68
C PRO A 366 -17.63 2.80 -6.69
N GLY A 367 -17.45 3.54 -5.58
CA GLY A 367 -16.40 4.55 -5.42
C GLY A 367 -14.98 4.01 -5.52
N ASN A 368 -14.79 2.72 -5.26
CA ASN A 368 -13.51 2.02 -5.35
C ASN A 368 -13.74 0.63 -5.90
N GLY A 369 -12.81 0.09 -6.67
CA GLY A 369 -12.96 -1.27 -7.15
C GLY A 369 -11.80 -1.81 -7.98
N LEU A 370 -11.98 -3.07 -8.34
CA LEU A 370 -11.16 -3.85 -9.25
C LEU A 370 -12.08 -4.65 -10.17
N ILE A 371 -11.91 -4.54 -11.48
CA ILE A 371 -12.55 -5.41 -12.47
C ILE A 371 -11.47 -6.24 -13.14
N ILE A 372 -11.71 -7.55 -13.25
CA ILE A 372 -10.91 -8.48 -14.03
C ILE A 372 -11.80 -9.03 -15.12
N VAL A 373 -11.45 -8.75 -16.38
CA VAL A 373 -12.15 -9.18 -17.58
C VAL A 373 -11.41 -10.39 -18.14
N GLY A 374 -12.07 -11.51 -18.22
CA GLY A 374 -11.56 -12.73 -18.86
C GLY A 374 -12.44 -13.19 -20.02
N THR A 375 -11.96 -14.17 -20.79
CA THR A 375 -12.72 -14.73 -21.93
C THR A 375 -13.96 -15.52 -21.51
N LYS A 376 -14.02 -16.02 -20.25
CA LYS A 376 -15.13 -16.83 -19.74
C LYS A 376 -15.98 -16.11 -18.70
N ALA A 377 -15.39 -15.21 -17.93
CA ALA A 377 -16.11 -14.45 -16.92
C ALA A 377 -15.51 -13.08 -16.70
N THR A 378 -16.33 -12.13 -16.24
CA THR A 378 -15.93 -10.83 -15.71
C THR A 378 -16.34 -10.75 -14.24
N THR A 379 -15.40 -10.33 -13.39
CA THR A 379 -15.65 -10.14 -11.96
C THR A 379 -15.37 -8.71 -11.54
N ILE A 380 -16.15 -8.20 -10.58
CA ILE A 380 -15.92 -6.92 -9.91
C ILE A 380 -15.75 -7.15 -8.41
N GLY A 381 -14.73 -6.53 -7.82
CA GLY A 381 -14.49 -6.47 -6.38
C GLY A 381 -14.42 -5.04 -5.88
N GLY A 382 -14.70 -4.84 -4.59
CA GLY A 382 -14.53 -3.55 -3.93
C GLY A 382 -13.09 -3.29 -3.50
N SER A 383 -12.91 -2.25 -2.69
CA SER A 383 -11.62 -1.92 -2.08
C SER A 383 -11.12 -2.98 -1.10
N HIS A 384 -9.81 -3.01 -0.84
CA HIS A 384 -9.18 -3.85 0.17
C HIS A 384 -9.40 -5.36 -0.07
N ALA A 385 -9.24 -5.81 -1.31
CA ALA A 385 -9.47 -7.19 -1.73
C ALA A 385 -10.85 -7.72 -1.27
N ALA A 386 -11.88 -6.84 -1.29
CA ALA A 386 -13.23 -7.20 -0.93
C ALA A 386 -13.76 -8.34 -1.82
N HIS A 387 -14.82 -8.97 -1.33
CA HIS A 387 -15.42 -10.14 -1.97
C HIS A 387 -15.79 -9.85 -3.43
N PRO A 388 -15.22 -10.57 -4.40
CA PRO A 388 -15.52 -10.37 -5.81
C PRO A 388 -16.92 -10.93 -6.17
N VAL A 389 -17.55 -10.31 -7.17
CA VAL A 389 -18.86 -10.69 -7.71
C VAL A 389 -18.72 -10.98 -9.20
N CYS A 390 -19.35 -12.04 -9.69
CA CYS A 390 -19.45 -12.33 -11.12
C CYS A 390 -20.51 -11.42 -11.76
N ILE A 391 -20.09 -10.57 -12.70
CA ILE A 391 -20.99 -9.67 -13.43
C ILE A 391 -21.32 -10.17 -14.84
N ALA A 392 -20.45 -11.04 -15.40
CA ALA A 392 -20.70 -11.76 -16.65
C ALA A 392 -20.03 -13.15 -16.60
N GLY A 393 -20.65 -14.16 -17.20
CA GLY A 393 -20.15 -15.54 -17.25
C GLY A 393 -20.85 -16.48 -16.26
N ASP A 394 -20.18 -17.59 -15.90
CA ASP A 394 -20.72 -18.63 -15.01
C ASP A 394 -20.67 -18.19 -13.54
N LYS A 395 -21.80 -17.66 -13.05
CA LYS A 395 -21.95 -17.22 -11.66
C LYS A 395 -21.77 -18.36 -10.65
N ALA A 396 -22.18 -19.59 -11.00
CA ALA A 396 -22.10 -20.75 -10.09
C ALA A 396 -20.64 -21.21 -9.92
N ALA A 397 -19.86 -21.30 -11.02
CA ALA A 397 -18.44 -21.61 -10.97
C ALA A 397 -17.66 -20.56 -10.18
N VAL A 398 -17.94 -19.27 -10.41
CA VAL A 398 -17.31 -18.17 -9.67
C VAL A 398 -17.63 -18.26 -8.17
N ALA A 399 -18.89 -18.46 -7.79
CA ALA A 399 -19.31 -18.59 -6.39
C ALA A 399 -18.65 -19.79 -5.69
N ALA A 400 -18.55 -20.95 -6.36
CA ALA A 400 -17.88 -22.12 -5.83
C ALA A 400 -16.37 -21.91 -5.59
N ALA A 401 -15.69 -21.21 -6.52
CA ALA A 401 -14.28 -20.86 -6.36
C ALA A 401 -14.08 -19.86 -5.19
N ILE A 402 -14.92 -18.85 -5.08
CA ILE A 402 -14.86 -17.87 -3.98
C ILE A 402 -15.01 -18.55 -2.62
N ALA A 403 -15.95 -19.51 -2.48
CA ALA A 403 -16.14 -20.25 -1.23
C ALA A 403 -14.87 -21.01 -0.79
N LYS A 404 -14.09 -21.56 -1.74
CA LYS A 404 -12.77 -22.15 -1.44
C LYS A 404 -11.77 -21.10 -0.95
N GLY A 405 -11.74 -19.92 -1.60
CA GLY A 405 -10.90 -18.80 -1.20
C GLY A 405 -11.25 -18.25 0.19
N ASP A 406 -12.54 -18.18 0.53
CA ASP A 406 -12.99 -17.78 1.87
C ASP A 406 -12.51 -18.74 2.95
N ALA A 407 -12.50 -20.04 2.67
CA ALA A 407 -11.95 -21.03 3.59
C ALA A 407 -10.45 -20.83 3.83
N ALA A 408 -9.70 -20.40 2.82
CA ALA A 408 -8.28 -20.08 2.90
C ALA A 408 -7.99 -18.74 3.56
N SER A 409 -8.89 -17.77 3.51
CA SER A 409 -8.73 -16.38 3.97
C SER A 409 -8.98 -16.16 5.47
N LYS A 410 -8.93 -17.19 6.29
CA LYS A 410 -9.34 -17.15 7.73
C LYS A 410 -8.28 -16.65 8.70
N TYR A 411 -7.32 -15.90 8.28
CA TYR A 411 -6.29 -15.38 9.17
C TYR A 411 -6.30 -13.86 9.26
N SER A 412 -5.75 -13.35 10.37
CA SER A 412 -5.66 -11.92 10.62
C SER A 412 -4.35 -11.38 10.07
N HIS A 413 -4.42 -10.36 9.23
CA HIS A 413 -3.27 -9.62 8.71
C HIS A 413 -2.26 -9.21 9.82
N TYR A 414 -2.77 -8.77 10.96
CA TYR A 414 -1.92 -8.38 12.09
C TYR A 414 -1.33 -9.58 12.83
N ARG A 415 -2.08 -10.69 12.91
CA ARG A 415 -1.62 -11.91 13.56
C ARG A 415 -0.46 -12.55 12.79
N GLU A 416 -0.49 -12.50 11.46
CA GLU A 416 0.62 -12.94 10.61
C GLU A 416 1.93 -12.25 10.98
N PHE A 417 1.90 -10.92 11.16
CA PHE A 417 3.08 -10.15 11.55
C PHE A 417 3.64 -10.61 12.89
N VAL A 418 2.77 -10.76 13.90
CA VAL A 418 3.20 -11.22 15.23
C VAL A 418 3.86 -12.60 15.15
N GLU A 419 3.25 -13.53 14.44
CA GLU A 419 3.77 -14.89 14.27
C GLU A 419 5.07 -14.93 13.48
N ALA A 420 5.20 -14.12 12.44
CA ALA A 420 6.41 -13.98 11.64
C ALA A 420 7.57 -13.43 12.50
N CYS A 421 7.31 -12.39 13.31
CA CYS A 421 8.32 -11.83 14.22
C CYS A 421 8.78 -12.84 15.27
N LEU A 422 7.87 -13.55 15.90
CA LEU A 422 8.19 -14.55 16.91
C LEU A 422 8.96 -15.75 16.34
N ALA A 423 8.72 -16.09 15.08
CA ALA A 423 9.45 -17.12 14.34
C ALA A 423 10.74 -16.60 13.68
N ASN A 424 10.93 -15.27 13.61
CA ASN A 424 11.95 -14.60 12.81
C ASN A 424 11.96 -15.06 11.34
N ASP A 425 10.77 -15.24 10.76
CA ASP A 425 10.56 -15.73 9.41
C ASP A 425 10.09 -14.58 8.50
N LEU A 426 10.99 -14.14 7.60
CA LEU A 426 10.75 -12.99 6.70
C LEU A 426 9.66 -13.27 5.66
N GLU A 427 9.38 -14.54 5.37
CA GLU A 427 8.47 -14.96 4.30
C GLU A 427 7.08 -15.39 4.81
N LYS A 428 6.88 -15.41 6.13
CA LYS A 428 5.65 -15.90 6.74
C LYS A 428 4.44 -14.96 6.56
N CYS A 429 4.65 -13.65 6.51
CA CYS A 429 3.56 -12.68 6.31
C CYS A 429 3.04 -12.72 4.87
N GLY A 430 1.74 -12.52 4.67
CA GLY A 430 1.16 -12.38 3.33
C GLY A 430 1.70 -11.14 2.61
N SER A 431 1.65 -9.97 3.27
CA SER A 431 2.20 -8.71 2.73
C SER A 431 3.65 -8.47 3.18
N LYS A 432 4.48 -9.51 3.06
CA LYS A 432 5.92 -9.48 3.31
C LYS A 432 6.64 -8.57 2.33
N LEU A 433 7.86 -8.17 2.68
CA LEU A 433 8.59 -7.17 1.92
C LEU A 433 8.96 -7.65 0.50
N SER A 434 9.23 -8.95 0.31
CA SER A 434 9.49 -9.54 -1.02
C SER A 434 8.31 -9.41 -1.99
N TYR A 435 7.09 -9.24 -1.47
CA TYR A 435 5.87 -8.94 -2.23
C TYR A 435 5.52 -7.46 -2.24
N ALA A 436 5.54 -6.82 -1.07
CA ALA A 436 5.09 -5.44 -0.89
C ALA A 436 5.97 -4.42 -1.63
N ALA A 437 7.28 -4.68 -1.75
CA ALA A 437 8.19 -3.80 -2.48
C ALA A 437 7.87 -3.77 -3.98
N PRO A 438 7.82 -4.88 -4.74
CA PRO A 438 7.45 -4.86 -6.16
C PRO A 438 6.05 -4.26 -6.41
N LEU A 439 5.06 -4.54 -5.56
CA LEU A 439 3.73 -3.92 -5.67
C LEU A 439 3.83 -2.40 -5.53
N THR A 440 4.51 -1.91 -4.50
CA THR A 440 4.64 -0.47 -4.26
C THR A 440 5.47 0.20 -5.37
N GLU A 441 6.58 -0.40 -5.78
CA GLU A 441 7.44 0.10 -6.87
C GLU A 441 6.66 0.27 -8.17
N ALA A 442 5.83 -0.71 -8.55
CA ALA A 442 4.99 -0.60 -9.75
C ALA A 442 4.05 0.60 -9.69
N LEU A 443 3.43 0.86 -8.53
CA LEU A 443 2.55 2.02 -8.34
C LEU A 443 3.33 3.34 -8.33
N LEU A 444 4.53 3.35 -7.74
CA LEU A 444 5.42 4.52 -7.73
C LEU A 444 5.96 4.86 -9.11
N ILE A 445 6.21 3.88 -9.98
CA ILE A 445 6.50 4.09 -11.40
C ILE A 445 5.32 4.81 -12.07
N GLY A 446 4.07 4.43 -11.75
CA GLY A 446 2.87 5.15 -12.14
C GLY A 446 2.82 6.59 -11.60
N CYS A 447 3.24 6.83 -10.36
CA CYS A 447 3.36 8.18 -9.80
C CYS A 447 4.34 9.06 -10.59
N VAL A 448 5.47 8.49 -11.05
CA VAL A 448 6.43 9.24 -11.88
C VAL A 448 5.82 9.60 -13.23
N ALA A 449 5.05 8.70 -13.86
CA ALA A 449 4.39 8.97 -15.14
C ALA A 449 3.43 10.18 -15.09
N LEU A 450 2.80 10.44 -13.93
CA LEU A 450 1.93 11.62 -13.74
C LEU A 450 2.68 12.96 -13.87
N ARG A 451 4.02 12.97 -13.80
CA ARG A 451 4.84 14.17 -14.03
C ARG A 451 5.08 14.44 -15.53
N TYR A 452 4.78 13.46 -16.38
CA TYR A 452 4.98 13.46 -17.81
C TYR A 452 3.68 13.07 -18.55
N PRO A 453 2.58 13.84 -18.38
CA PRO A 453 1.27 13.47 -18.93
C PRO A 453 1.34 13.28 -20.44
N GLY A 454 0.72 12.22 -20.96
CA GLY A 454 0.69 11.85 -22.38
C GLY A 454 1.95 11.14 -22.89
N GLU A 455 3.05 11.14 -22.13
CA GLU A 455 4.29 10.47 -22.53
C GLU A 455 4.26 8.98 -22.13
N ALA A 456 4.57 8.10 -23.08
CA ALA A 456 4.75 6.68 -22.83
C ALA A 456 6.19 6.42 -22.32
N LEU A 457 6.33 6.10 -21.03
CA LEU A 457 7.60 5.84 -20.39
C LEU A 457 7.90 4.33 -20.39
N ALA A 458 9.00 3.92 -21.06
CA ALA A 458 9.48 2.55 -21.07
C ALA A 458 10.36 2.27 -19.84
N PHE A 459 10.04 1.25 -19.04
CA PHE A 459 10.75 0.92 -17.82
C PHE A 459 11.58 -0.36 -17.97
N ASP A 460 12.87 -0.27 -17.69
CA ASP A 460 13.79 -1.42 -17.62
C ASP A 460 13.89 -1.90 -16.17
N ALA A 461 13.15 -2.96 -15.85
CA ALA A 461 13.12 -3.54 -14.50
C ALA A 461 14.49 -4.13 -14.06
N LYS A 462 15.40 -4.48 -15.00
CA LYS A 462 16.73 -4.97 -14.65
C LYS A 462 17.66 -3.84 -14.21
N LYS A 463 17.50 -2.65 -14.81
CA LYS A 463 18.27 -1.46 -14.49
C LYS A 463 17.57 -0.55 -13.49
N MET A 464 16.30 -0.82 -13.19
CA MET A 464 15.43 0.00 -12.34
C MET A 464 15.39 1.46 -12.80
N CYS A 465 15.15 1.69 -14.11
CA CYS A 465 15.13 3.02 -14.68
C CYS A 465 14.22 3.10 -15.92
N PHE A 466 13.78 4.31 -16.22
CA PHE A 466 13.19 4.61 -17.52
C PHE A 466 14.27 4.66 -18.59
N SER A 467 14.09 3.92 -19.68
CA SER A 467 15.07 3.79 -20.75
C SER A 467 14.97 4.92 -21.79
N ASN A 468 13.79 5.53 -21.92
CA ASN A 468 13.48 6.56 -22.93
C ASN A 468 13.31 7.98 -22.33
N ASN A 469 13.37 8.15 -20.99
CA ASN A 469 13.32 9.46 -20.35
C ASN A 469 14.27 9.51 -19.15
N THR A 470 15.47 10.07 -19.35
CA THR A 470 16.50 10.16 -18.31
C THR A 470 16.09 11.08 -17.17
N ALA A 471 15.36 12.15 -17.43
CA ALA A 471 14.93 13.11 -16.41
C ALA A 471 13.95 12.47 -15.42
N ALA A 472 13.10 11.56 -15.89
CA ALA A 472 12.15 10.82 -15.04
C ALA A 472 12.86 9.97 -13.97
N ASN A 473 14.10 9.53 -14.22
CA ASN A 473 14.87 8.70 -13.29
C ASN A 473 15.23 9.42 -11.98
N ALA A 474 15.27 10.74 -11.97
CA ALA A 474 15.50 11.51 -10.75
C ALA A 474 14.40 11.28 -9.69
N PHE A 475 13.16 11.04 -10.14
CA PHE A 475 12.01 10.82 -9.25
C PHE A 475 11.90 9.39 -8.72
N LEU A 476 12.73 8.47 -9.21
CA LEU A 476 12.86 7.13 -8.65
C LEU A 476 13.76 7.09 -7.41
N LYS A 477 14.57 8.15 -7.22
CA LYS A 477 15.63 8.20 -6.21
C LYS A 477 15.12 8.56 -4.83
N ALA A 478 15.73 7.97 -3.81
CA ALA A 478 15.49 8.33 -2.42
C ALA A 478 15.98 9.77 -2.16
N PRO A 479 15.14 10.60 -1.53
CA PRO A 479 15.53 11.97 -1.19
C PRO A 479 16.53 12.00 -0.04
N LYS A 480 17.23 13.13 0.09
CA LYS A 480 18.10 13.38 1.23
C LYS A 480 18.02 14.85 1.64
N ARG A 481 18.09 15.10 2.94
CA ARG A 481 18.10 16.45 3.51
C ARG A 481 18.97 16.49 4.76
N GLY A 482 20.08 17.19 4.70
CA GLY A 482 21.00 17.35 5.84
C GLY A 482 21.46 16.01 6.43
N ALA A 483 21.11 15.77 7.69
CA ALA A 483 21.42 14.52 8.39
C ALA A 483 20.52 13.34 8.00
N TRP A 484 19.37 13.64 7.36
CA TRP A 484 18.42 12.63 6.86
C TRP A 484 18.90 12.12 5.49
N ASP A 485 19.88 11.24 5.51
CA ASP A 485 20.50 10.64 4.33
C ASP A 485 20.55 9.12 4.50
N PHE A 486 19.95 8.40 3.59
CA PHE A 486 19.92 6.93 3.60
C PHE A 486 21.32 6.29 3.56
N ALA A 487 22.32 7.01 3.01
CA ALA A 487 23.69 6.53 3.00
C ALA A 487 24.33 6.48 4.41
N ARG A 488 23.69 7.09 5.41
CA ARG A 488 24.15 7.09 6.82
C ARG A 488 23.51 5.97 7.64
N LEU A 489 22.52 5.26 7.09
CA LEU A 489 21.84 4.12 7.71
C LEU A 489 22.52 2.78 7.30
#